data_0e5b9c9709094feb3ca9912e30de24b5
#
_entry.id   0e5b9c9709094feb3ca9912e30de24b5
#
_cell.length_a   1.000
_cell.length_b   1.000
_cell.length_c   1.000
_cell.angle_alpha   90.00
_cell.angle_beta   90.00
_cell.angle_gamma   90.00
#
_symmetry.space_group_name_H-M   'P 1'
#
loop_
_entity.id
_entity.type
_entity.pdbx_description
1 polymer ?
#
loop_
_entity_poly.entity_id
_entity_poly.type
_entity_poly.pdbx_seq_one_letter_code
_entity_poly.pdbx_strand_id
1 'polypeptide(L)'
;MSHTKEILIDSKHPLFDKSGMFYKEFPSDYRQVRFFSMLIVQKAPAEIKEINLLEQQISELIKNAVRHGNKKDPAKKVRVWASFSTGHAHLIVEDEGEGFQQVEEWNKFNNKRNECFENHNFEELENYFSYRTPESTEDDGGNALFAAVEYWDGGVVFNDKKNAIAVYKNFNEKKRPGIEISSS
;
A
#
# COMPACT_ATOMS: atom_id res chain seq x y z
N MET A 1 17.10 -16.84 -0.51
CA MET A 1 16.97 -15.81 0.54
C MET A 1 15.68 -15.06 0.30
N SER A 2 14.75 -15.18 1.20
CA SER A 2 13.55 -14.36 1.19
C SER A 2 13.98 -12.91 1.43
N HIS A 3 13.79 -12.04 0.44
CA HIS A 3 14.00 -10.62 0.65
C HIS A 3 12.82 -10.12 1.48
N THR A 4 13.05 -9.85 2.75
CA THR A 4 12.07 -9.21 3.61
C THR A 4 11.69 -7.88 2.99
N LYS A 5 10.41 -7.72 2.65
CA LYS A 5 9.90 -6.48 2.08
C LYS A 5 9.79 -5.45 3.19
N GLU A 6 10.59 -4.41 3.10
CA GLU A 6 10.56 -3.29 4.02
C GLU A 6 9.93 -2.06 3.40
N ILE A 7 9.33 -1.23 4.24
CA ILE A 7 8.92 0.12 3.85
C ILE A 7 10.16 1.00 3.88
N LEU A 8 10.47 1.61 2.73
CA LEU A 8 11.60 2.54 2.61
C LEU A 8 11.17 3.96 2.97
N ILE A 9 12.13 4.79 3.39
CA ILE A 9 11.94 6.24 3.61
C ILE A 9 12.98 6.94 2.75
N ASP A 10 12.55 7.53 1.64
CA ASP A 10 13.43 8.21 0.69
C ASP A 10 12.62 9.12 -0.24
N SER A 11 12.63 10.43 0.01
CA SER A 11 11.95 11.42 -0.84
C SER A 11 12.51 11.51 -2.27
N LYS A 12 13.71 10.99 -2.51
CA LYS A 12 14.36 11.00 -3.82
C LYS A 12 14.14 9.70 -4.61
N HIS A 13 13.40 8.75 -4.01
CA HIS A 13 13.12 7.49 -4.68
C HIS A 13 12.38 7.70 -6.00
N PRO A 14 12.70 6.95 -7.08
CA PRO A 14 12.07 7.12 -8.40
C PRO A 14 10.55 6.99 -8.40
N LEU A 15 9.97 6.24 -7.45
CA LEU A 15 8.51 6.12 -7.29
C LEU A 15 7.82 7.45 -6.93
N PHE A 16 8.55 8.48 -6.50
CA PHE A 16 8.01 9.83 -6.29
C PHE A 16 8.05 10.72 -7.54
N ASP A 17 8.54 10.23 -8.66
CA ASP A 17 8.43 10.94 -9.94
C ASP A 17 6.97 10.95 -10.42
N LYS A 18 6.41 12.15 -10.49
CA LYS A 18 4.99 12.40 -10.84
C LYS A 18 4.78 12.63 -12.33
N SER A 19 5.84 12.53 -13.16
CA SER A 19 5.79 12.80 -14.58
C SER A 19 4.77 11.90 -15.29
N GLY A 20 3.84 12.51 -16.03
CA GLY A 20 2.82 11.79 -16.79
C GLY A 20 1.70 11.15 -15.93
N MET A 21 1.69 11.39 -14.63
CA MET A 21 0.66 10.86 -13.76
C MET A 21 -0.62 11.70 -13.80
N PHE A 22 -1.76 11.02 -13.68
CA PHE A 22 -3.04 11.65 -13.42
C PHE A 22 -3.08 12.16 -11.98
N TYR A 23 -3.65 13.35 -11.75
CA TYR A 23 -3.73 13.99 -10.43
C TYR A 23 -5.16 14.26 -10.02
N LYS A 24 -5.47 13.98 -8.77
CA LYS A 24 -6.70 14.38 -8.09
C LYS A 24 -6.44 14.82 -6.65
N GLU A 25 -7.23 15.77 -6.21
CA GLU A 25 -7.26 16.27 -4.84
C GLU A 25 -8.65 16.06 -4.25
N PHE A 26 -8.71 15.55 -3.02
CA PHE A 26 -9.96 15.26 -2.32
C PHE A 26 -9.96 15.88 -0.93
N PRO A 27 -11.14 16.31 -0.43
CA PRO A 27 -11.28 16.66 0.99
C PRO A 27 -11.13 15.41 1.87
N SER A 28 -10.70 15.57 3.11
CA SER A 28 -10.56 14.45 4.05
C SER A 28 -11.91 14.04 4.65
N ASP A 29 -12.83 13.65 3.79
CA ASP A 29 -14.13 13.08 4.18
C ASP A 29 -14.11 11.56 4.11
N TYR A 30 -14.04 10.92 5.29
CA TYR A 30 -13.97 9.47 5.41
C TYR A 30 -15.16 8.74 4.74
N ARG A 31 -16.35 9.35 4.73
CA ARG A 31 -17.57 8.77 4.12
C ARG A 31 -17.47 8.67 2.60
N GLN A 32 -16.62 9.47 1.97
CA GLN A 32 -16.46 9.55 0.51
C GLN A 32 -15.25 8.77 -0.01
N VAL A 33 -14.47 8.12 0.85
CA VAL A 33 -13.24 7.42 0.46
C VAL A 33 -13.48 6.39 -0.64
N ARG A 34 -14.55 5.62 -0.54
CA ARG A 34 -14.90 4.64 -1.58
C ARG A 34 -15.16 5.31 -2.92
N PHE A 35 -15.88 6.41 -2.93
CA PHE A 35 -16.14 7.19 -4.15
C PHE A 35 -14.83 7.73 -4.76
N PHE A 36 -13.94 8.26 -3.94
CA PHE A 36 -12.63 8.73 -4.40
C PHE A 36 -11.80 7.59 -5.00
N SER A 37 -11.80 6.44 -4.38
CA SER A 37 -11.10 5.24 -4.88
C SER A 37 -11.64 4.78 -6.23
N MET A 38 -12.95 4.80 -6.41
CA MET A 38 -13.60 4.49 -7.68
C MET A 38 -13.20 5.48 -8.78
N LEU A 39 -13.13 6.78 -8.48
CA LEU A 39 -12.69 7.81 -9.44
C LEU A 39 -11.23 7.59 -9.89
N ILE A 40 -10.38 7.15 -9.00
CA ILE A 40 -8.98 6.84 -9.33
C ILE A 40 -8.92 5.57 -10.20
N VAL A 41 -9.55 4.48 -9.77
CA VAL A 41 -9.47 3.19 -10.45
C VAL A 41 -10.12 3.18 -11.83
N GLN A 42 -11.05 4.10 -12.11
CA GLN A 42 -11.63 4.31 -13.45
C GLN A 42 -10.57 4.66 -14.52
N LYS A 43 -9.40 5.14 -14.11
CA LYS A 43 -8.29 5.41 -15.02
C LYS A 43 -7.48 4.15 -15.38
N ALA A 44 -7.71 3.06 -14.67
CA ALA A 44 -7.05 1.79 -14.95
C ALA A 44 -7.68 1.09 -16.17
N PRO A 45 -6.89 0.38 -17.00
CA PRO A 45 -7.41 -0.43 -18.09
C PRO A 45 -8.41 -1.50 -17.60
N ALA A 46 -9.48 -1.70 -18.36
CA ALA A 46 -10.51 -2.71 -18.03
C ALA A 46 -9.99 -4.15 -18.09
N GLU A 47 -8.86 -4.37 -18.76
CA GLU A 47 -8.20 -5.67 -18.90
C GLU A 47 -7.52 -6.17 -17.61
N ILE A 48 -7.35 -5.31 -16.60
CA ILE A 48 -6.79 -5.71 -15.32
C ILE A 48 -7.77 -6.65 -14.62
N LYS A 49 -7.39 -7.93 -14.48
CA LYS A 49 -8.26 -8.98 -13.93
C LYS A 49 -8.60 -8.76 -12.46
N GLU A 50 -7.67 -8.18 -11.68
CA GLU A 50 -7.82 -7.96 -10.24
C GLU A 50 -8.25 -6.53 -9.89
N ILE A 51 -9.06 -5.91 -10.75
CA ILE A 51 -9.49 -4.50 -10.61
C ILE A 51 -10.17 -4.22 -9.26
N ASN A 52 -10.95 -5.16 -8.74
CA ASN A 52 -11.63 -5.00 -7.45
C ASN A 52 -10.63 -5.02 -6.28
N LEU A 53 -9.61 -5.86 -6.35
CA LEU A 53 -8.55 -5.90 -5.34
C LEU A 53 -7.70 -4.62 -5.41
N LEU A 54 -7.40 -4.15 -6.62
CA LEU A 54 -6.71 -2.86 -6.83
C LEU A 54 -7.51 -1.70 -6.21
N GLU A 55 -8.82 -1.62 -6.45
CA GLU A 55 -9.70 -0.61 -5.86
C GLU A 55 -9.66 -0.67 -4.33
N GLN A 56 -9.73 -1.86 -3.76
CA GLN A 56 -9.65 -2.06 -2.32
C GLN A 56 -8.32 -1.56 -1.75
N GLN A 57 -7.21 -1.88 -2.39
CA GLN A 57 -5.88 -1.45 -1.95
C GLN A 57 -5.68 0.07 -2.08
N ILE A 58 -6.19 0.68 -3.13
CA ILE A 58 -6.22 2.14 -3.28
C ILE A 58 -7.06 2.77 -2.18
N SER A 59 -8.23 2.21 -1.90
CA SER A 59 -9.12 2.66 -0.83
C SER A 59 -8.43 2.66 0.54
N GLU A 60 -7.68 1.62 0.86
CA GLU A 60 -6.92 1.56 2.12
C GLU A 60 -5.86 2.66 2.23
N LEU A 61 -5.14 2.98 1.16
CA LEU A 61 -4.16 4.07 1.16
C LEU A 61 -4.83 5.43 1.39
N ILE A 62 -5.94 5.71 0.69
CA ILE A 62 -6.69 6.97 0.86
C ILE A 62 -7.32 7.05 2.25
N LYS A 63 -7.88 5.93 2.74
CA LYS A 63 -8.45 5.83 4.08
C LYS A 63 -7.43 6.16 5.16
N ASN A 64 -6.21 5.64 5.04
CA ASN A 64 -5.13 5.93 5.98
C ASN A 64 -4.72 7.41 5.94
N ALA A 65 -4.63 8.01 4.75
CA ALA A 65 -4.34 9.43 4.61
C ALA A 65 -5.42 10.32 5.25
N VAL A 66 -6.70 10.00 5.04
CA VAL A 66 -7.83 10.74 5.64
C VAL A 66 -7.86 10.56 7.16
N ARG A 67 -7.74 9.33 7.63
CA ARG A 67 -8.00 8.96 9.02
C ARG A 67 -6.81 9.24 9.93
N HIS A 68 -5.64 8.75 9.56
CA HIS A 68 -4.42 8.84 10.37
C HIS A 68 -3.58 10.06 10.03
N GLY A 69 -3.46 10.41 8.74
CA GLY A 69 -2.74 11.58 8.29
C GLY A 69 -3.46 12.86 8.67
N ASN A 70 -4.58 13.11 8.05
CA ASN A 70 -5.36 14.35 8.22
C ASN A 70 -6.34 14.33 9.41
N LYS A 71 -6.46 13.21 10.13
CA LYS A 71 -7.33 13.04 11.31
C LYS A 71 -8.80 13.40 11.02
N LYS A 72 -9.27 13.07 9.80
CA LYS A 72 -10.62 13.37 9.30
C LYS A 72 -10.97 14.86 9.26
N ASP A 73 -9.99 15.75 9.24
CA ASP A 73 -10.20 17.19 9.11
C ASP A 73 -10.59 17.54 7.67
N PRO A 74 -11.84 17.95 7.38
CA PRO A 74 -12.31 18.23 6.04
C PRO A 74 -11.67 19.46 5.40
N ALA A 75 -11.03 20.32 6.18
CA ALA A 75 -10.25 21.45 5.68
C ALA A 75 -8.92 21.03 5.05
N LYS A 76 -8.42 19.86 5.43
CA LYS A 76 -7.21 19.27 4.86
C LYS A 76 -7.50 18.44 3.62
N LYS A 77 -6.51 18.34 2.75
CA LYS A 77 -6.62 17.64 1.47
C LYS A 77 -5.82 16.34 1.46
N VAL A 78 -6.32 15.40 0.69
CA VAL A 78 -5.57 14.23 0.23
C VAL A 78 -5.30 14.42 -1.26
N ARG A 79 -4.03 14.29 -1.65
CA ARG A 79 -3.58 14.41 -3.04
C ARG A 79 -3.17 13.05 -3.55
N VAL A 80 -3.65 12.70 -4.72
CA VAL A 80 -3.40 11.39 -5.34
C VAL A 80 -2.86 11.60 -6.74
N TRP A 81 -1.72 11.00 -7.03
CA TRP A 81 -1.18 10.83 -8.37
C TRP A 81 -1.25 9.36 -8.73
N ALA A 82 -1.68 9.05 -9.93
CA ALA A 82 -1.84 7.69 -10.39
C ALA A 82 -1.43 7.51 -11.86
N SER A 83 -0.82 6.38 -12.15
CA SER A 83 -0.50 5.91 -13.49
C SER A 83 -0.82 4.43 -13.60
N PHE A 84 -1.53 4.04 -14.65
CA PHE A 84 -1.94 2.67 -14.87
C PHE A 84 -1.61 2.22 -16.30
N SER A 85 -1.28 0.96 -16.42
CA SER A 85 -1.23 0.21 -17.69
C SER A 85 -1.72 -1.20 -17.45
N THR A 86 -1.79 -2.02 -18.49
CA THR A 86 -2.08 -3.45 -18.32
C THR A 86 -1.01 -4.19 -17.53
N GLY A 87 0.20 -3.65 -17.45
CA GLY A 87 1.35 -4.23 -16.75
C GLY A 87 1.64 -3.65 -15.37
N HIS A 88 1.06 -2.50 -15.00
CA HIS A 88 1.36 -1.87 -13.71
C HIS A 88 0.25 -0.95 -13.18
N ALA A 89 0.30 -0.74 -11.87
CA ALA A 89 -0.34 0.38 -11.17
C ALA A 89 0.71 1.11 -10.33
N HIS A 90 0.77 2.42 -10.44
CA HIS A 90 1.67 3.28 -9.68
C HIS A 90 0.86 4.41 -9.05
N LEU A 91 0.93 4.55 -7.73
CA LEU A 91 0.24 5.61 -7.00
C LEU A 91 1.17 6.33 -6.06
N ILE A 92 0.86 7.62 -5.86
CA ILE A 92 1.41 8.43 -4.78
C ILE A 92 0.22 9.04 -4.06
N VAL A 93 0.14 8.86 -2.73
CA VAL A 93 -0.90 9.43 -1.87
C VAL A 93 -0.23 10.31 -0.83
N GLU A 94 -0.63 11.58 -0.77
CA GLU A 94 -0.08 12.58 0.15
C GLU A 94 -1.18 13.18 0.99
N ASP A 95 -0.93 13.32 2.29
CA ASP A 95 -1.77 14.04 3.23
C ASP A 95 -1.06 15.28 3.81
N GLU A 96 -1.76 16.05 4.62
CA GLU A 96 -1.25 17.26 5.28
C GLU A 96 -0.98 17.05 6.78
N GLY A 97 -0.82 15.79 7.18
CA GLY A 97 -0.53 15.41 8.56
C GLY A 97 0.96 15.43 8.91
N GLU A 98 1.23 15.00 10.14
CA GLU A 98 2.59 14.97 10.70
C GLU A 98 3.43 13.78 10.20
N GLY A 99 2.82 12.87 9.47
CA GLY A 99 3.45 11.67 8.95
C GLY A 99 3.33 10.44 9.87
N PHE A 100 3.63 9.28 9.31
CA PHE A 100 3.62 8.02 10.03
C PHE A 100 4.93 7.84 10.81
N GLN A 101 4.90 8.08 12.12
CA GLN A 101 6.08 8.17 12.97
C GLN A 101 6.74 6.81 13.30
N GLN A 102 6.08 5.70 13.01
CA GLN A 102 6.48 4.37 13.48
C GLN A 102 6.92 3.41 12.37
N VAL A 103 7.45 3.94 11.26
CA VAL A 103 7.90 3.10 10.11
C VAL A 103 9.00 2.12 10.54
N GLU A 104 9.98 2.60 11.32
CA GLU A 104 11.11 1.77 11.75
C GLU A 104 10.69 0.65 12.71
N GLU A 105 9.81 0.96 13.67
CA GLU A 105 9.23 -0.02 14.59
C GLU A 105 8.40 -1.04 13.84
N TRP A 106 7.61 -0.59 12.86
CA TRP A 106 6.82 -1.47 12.02
C TRP A 106 7.71 -2.41 11.20
N ASN A 107 8.78 -1.90 10.60
CA ASN A 107 9.75 -2.73 9.85
C ASN A 107 10.38 -3.80 10.75
N LYS A 108 10.80 -3.45 11.97
CA LYS A 108 11.33 -4.43 12.94
C LYS A 108 10.30 -5.50 13.27
N PHE A 109 9.06 -5.11 13.49
CA PHE A 109 7.97 -6.04 13.78
C PHE A 109 7.70 -6.97 12.59
N ASN A 110 7.65 -6.43 11.37
CA ASN A 110 7.45 -7.21 10.15
C ASN A 110 8.60 -8.18 9.89
N ASN A 111 9.84 -7.77 10.12
CA ASN A 111 11.01 -8.64 10.00
C ASN A 111 10.92 -9.81 10.97
N LYS A 112 10.57 -9.56 12.22
CA LYS A 112 10.41 -10.60 13.24
C LYS A 112 9.29 -11.58 12.89
N ARG A 113 8.17 -11.06 12.38
CA ARG A 113 7.04 -11.86 11.88
C ARG A 113 7.51 -12.80 10.76
N ASN A 114 8.27 -12.29 9.79
CA ASN A 114 8.77 -13.10 8.68
C ASN A 114 9.79 -14.15 9.14
N GLU A 115 10.67 -13.83 10.09
CA GLU A 115 11.58 -14.81 10.70
C GLU A 115 10.79 -15.97 11.34
N CYS A 116 9.72 -15.68 12.05
CA CYS A 116 8.87 -16.72 12.64
C CYS A 116 8.26 -17.64 11.58
N PHE A 117 7.81 -17.10 10.46
CA PHE A 117 7.30 -17.89 9.33
C PHE A 117 8.39 -18.77 8.72
N GLU A 118 9.57 -18.22 8.44
CA GLU A 118 10.69 -18.94 7.82
C GLU A 118 11.22 -20.09 8.71
N ASN A 119 11.27 -19.85 10.02
CA ASN A 119 11.75 -20.83 10.99
C ASN A 119 10.66 -21.79 11.50
N HIS A 120 9.42 -21.68 10.98
CA HIS A 120 8.26 -22.44 11.43
C HIS A 120 8.00 -22.33 12.94
N ASN A 121 8.35 -21.18 13.53
CA ASN A 121 8.09 -20.89 14.94
C ASN A 121 6.69 -20.27 15.11
N PHE A 122 5.68 -21.13 15.02
CA PHE A 122 4.27 -20.71 15.06
C PHE A 122 3.81 -20.26 16.45
N GLU A 123 4.45 -20.72 17.49
CA GLU A 123 4.16 -20.31 18.87
C GLU A 123 4.56 -18.83 19.07
N GLU A 124 5.74 -18.44 18.64
CA GLU A 124 6.19 -17.05 18.71
C GLU A 124 5.43 -16.15 17.73
N LEU A 125 5.03 -16.70 16.57
CA LEU A 125 4.30 -15.98 15.52
C LEU A 125 2.99 -15.37 16.04
N GLU A 126 2.33 -15.99 17.02
CA GLU A 126 1.09 -15.46 17.62
C GLU A 126 1.28 -14.02 18.14
N ASN A 127 2.49 -13.66 18.57
CA ASN A 127 2.81 -12.31 19.05
C ASN A 127 2.92 -11.29 17.91
N TYR A 128 2.98 -11.74 16.65
CA TYR A 128 3.21 -10.91 15.47
C TYR A 128 2.08 -10.93 14.45
N PHE A 129 0.88 -11.37 14.83
CA PHE A 129 -0.27 -11.39 13.93
C PHE A 129 -0.81 -10.01 13.63
N SER A 130 -0.73 -9.09 14.57
CA SER A 130 -1.25 -7.75 14.36
C SER A 130 -0.36 -6.70 15.03
N TYR A 131 0.05 -5.72 14.25
CA TYR A 131 0.78 -4.56 14.75
C TYR A 131 -0.18 -3.56 15.38
N ARG A 132 -0.04 -3.33 16.67
CA ARG A 132 -0.85 -2.36 17.40
C ARG A 132 0.03 -1.42 18.21
N THR A 133 -0.42 -0.17 18.31
CA THR A 133 0.16 0.85 19.14
C THR A 133 -0.86 1.36 20.15
N PRO A 134 -0.48 2.11 21.19
CA PRO A 134 -1.44 2.73 22.10
C PRO A 134 -2.47 3.64 21.41
N GLU A 135 -2.15 4.13 20.20
CA GLU A 135 -3.02 5.00 19.40
C GLU A 135 -3.92 4.22 18.45
N SER A 136 -3.75 2.90 18.34
CA SER A 136 -4.58 2.04 17.50
C SER A 136 -5.98 1.91 18.09
N THR A 137 -7.00 2.06 17.24
CA THR A 137 -8.40 1.80 17.59
C THR A 137 -8.77 0.33 17.33
N GLU A 138 -9.89 -0.13 17.87
CA GLU A 138 -10.39 -1.50 17.63
C GLU A 138 -10.61 -1.80 16.14
N ASP A 139 -10.94 -0.77 15.34
CA ASP A 139 -11.14 -0.86 13.90
C ASP A 139 -9.83 -0.87 13.10
N ASP A 140 -8.71 -0.50 13.71
CA ASP A 140 -7.39 -0.55 13.10
C ASP A 140 -6.87 -1.99 13.18
N GLY A 141 -7.22 -2.84 12.26
CA GLY A 141 -6.85 -4.25 12.27
C GLY A 141 -5.35 -4.58 12.36
N GLY A 142 -4.48 -3.56 12.41
CA GLY A 142 -3.02 -3.67 12.51
C GLY A 142 -2.35 -4.36 11.33
N ASN A 143 -3.14 -4.85 10.38
CA ASN A 143 -2.70 -5.68 9.26
C ASN A 143 -2.69 -4.96 7.92
N ALA A 144 -3.21 -3.73 7.85
CA ALA A 144 -3.32 -2.98 6.58
C ALA A 144 -1.96 -2.75 5.92
N LEU A 145 -0.91 -2.42 6.70
CA LEU A 145 0.43 -2.24 6.18
C LEU A 145 1.07 -3.56 5.72
N PHE A 146 0.80 -4.68 6.39
CA PHE A 146 1.27 -6.00 5.95
C PHE A 146 0.65 -6.36 4.60
N ALA A 147 -0.66 -6.15 4.44
CA ALA A 147 -1.36 -6.38 3.18
C ALA A 147 -0.85 -5.45 2.07
N ALA A 148 -0.58 -4.17 2.38
CA ALA A 148 -0.04 -3.21 1.43
C ALA A 148 1.36 -3.61 0.94
N VAL A 149 2.28 -3.95 1.83
CA VAL A 149 3.64 -4.37 1.47
C VAL A 149 3.62 -5.66 0.64
N GLU A 150 2.71 -6.56 0.93
CA GLU A 150 2.54 -7.81 0.17
C GLU A 150 1.93 -7.55 -1.21
N TYR A 151 0.89 -6.72 -1.29
CA TYR A 151 0.21 -6.42 -2.55
C TYR A 151 1.08 -5.57 -3.49
N TRP A 152 1.64 -4.46 -2.99
CA TRP A 152 2.45 -3.53 -3.78
C TRP A 152 3.87 -4.05 -3.97
N ASP A 153 3.99 -5.10 -4.75
CA ASP A 153 5.21 -5.89 -4.92
C ASP A 153 6.38 -5.15 -5.61
N GLY A 154 6.09 -4.05 -6.29
CA GLY A 154 7.09 -3.19 -6.92
C GLY A 154 7.69 -2.12 -5.99
N GLY A 155 7.21 -2.02 -4.76
CA GLY A 155 7.74 -1.14 -3.73
C GLY A 155 6.69 -0.38 -2.94
N VAL A 156 7.03 -0.07 -1.70
CA VAL A 156 6.30 0.82 -0.79
C VAL A 156 7.31 1.78 -0.17
N VAL A 157 7.19 3.07 -0.46
CA VAL A 157 8.15 4.09 -0.06
C VAL A 157 7.44 5.28 0.55
N PHE A 158 7.87 5.73 1.73
CA PHE A 158 7.48 7.02 2.29
C PHE A 158 8.48 8.12 1.90
N ASN A 159 7.99 9.35 1.80
CA ASN A 159 8.87 10.51 1.76
C ASN A 159 9.51 10.76 3.13
N ASP A 160 10.49 11.67 3.22
CA ASP A 160 11.23 11.94 4.46
C ASP A 160 10.33 12.48 5.58
N LYS A 161 9.25 13.22 5.23
CA LYS A 161 8.23 13.69 6.18
C LYS A 161 7.23 12.61 6.58
N LYS A 162 7.23 11.47 5.88
CA LYS A 162 6.32 10.33 6.10
C LYS A 162 4.82 10.67 5.96
N ASN A 163 4.49 11.73 5.23
CA ASN A 163 3.14 12.15 4.89
C ASN A 163 2.75 11.90 3.43
N ALA A 164 3.62 11.28 2.66
CA ALA A 164 3.35 10.79 1.32
C ALA A 164 3.88 9.37 1.18
N ILE A 165 3.09 8.50 0.57
CA ILE A 165 3.43 7.12 0.26
C ILE A 165 3.39 6.91 -1.25
N ALA A 166 4.45 6.32 -1.80
CA ALA A 166 4.51 5.88 -3.19
C ALA A 166 4.50 4.35 -3.24
N VAL A 167 3.65 3.79 -4.09
CA VAL A 167 3.48 2.34 -4.22
C VAL A 167 3.46 1.92 -5.68
N TYR A 168 3.93 0.72 -5.96
CA TYR A 168 3.98 0.15 -7.30
C TYR A 168 3.55 -1.30 -7.31
N LYS A 169 2.68 -1.67 -8.26
CA LYS A 169 2.20 -3.04 -8.48
C LYS A 169 2.54 -3.49 -9.90
N ASN A 170 3.13 -4.68 -10.01
CA ASN A 170 3.33 -5.35 -11.29
C ASN A 170 2.18 -6.33 -11.55
N PHE A 171 1.54 -6.22 -12.71
CA PHE A 171 0.48 -7.13 -13.17
C PHE A 171 0.97 -8.18 -14.17
N ASN A 172 2.25 -8.21 -14.46
CA ASN A 172 2.81 -9.23 -15.35
C ASN A 172 2.62 -10.60 -14.72
N GLU A 173 1.78 -11.42 -15.34
CA GLU A 173 1.66 -12.83 -14.98
C GLU A 173 3.06 -13.46 -15.06
N LYS A 174 3.59 -13.91 -13.93
CA LYS A 174 4.66 -14.89 -13.96
C LYS A 174 4.11 -16.03 -14.78
N LYS A 175 4.63 -16.27 -15.99
CA LYS A 175 4.32 -17.49 -16.75
C LYS A 175 4.54 -18.64 -15.79
N ARG A 176 3.46 -19.33 -15.39
CA ARG A 176 3.60 -20.62 -14.72
C ARG A 176 4.42 -21.47 -15.69
N PRO A 177 5.50 -22.14 -15.25
CA PRO A 177 6.19 -23.07 -16.12
C PRO A 177 5.12 -24.03 -16.67
N GLY A 178 4.97 -24.01 -17.99
CA GLY A 178 3.98 -24.82 -18.67
C GLY A 178 4.23 -26.28 -18.34
N ILE A 179 3.20 -26.96 -17.86
CA ILE A 179 3.15 -28.42 -17.93
C ILE A 179 3.04 -28.72 -19.44
N GLU A 180 4.16 -29.07 -20.06
CA GLU A 180 4.15 -29.68 -21.39
C GLU A 180 3.37 -30.98 -21.27
N ILE A 181 2.11 -30.95 -21.69
CA ILE A 181 1.39 -32.20 -21.98
C ILE A 181 1.96 -32.68 -23.30
N SER A 182 2.90 -33.62 -23.24
CA SER A 182 3.34 -34.33 -24.41
C SER A 182 2.17 -35.18 -24.92
N SER A 183 1.55 -34.74 -25.99
CA SER A 183 0.65 -35.55 -26.77
C SER A 183 1.50 -36.58 -27.58
N SER A 184 1.49 -37.78 -27.14
CA SER A 184 1.89 -38.94 -27.94
C SER A 184 0.79 -39.37 -28.88
#